data_82d1d26c66d3b8d82575046444e663aa
#
_entry.id   82d1d26c66d3b8d82575046444e663aa
#
_cell.length_a   1.000
_cell.length_b   1.000
_cell.length_c   1.000
_cell.angle_alpha   90.00
_cell.angle_beta   90.00
_cell.angle_gamma   90.00
#
_symmetry.space_group_name_H-M   'P 1'
#
loop_
_entity.id
_entity.type
_entity.pdbx_description
1 polymer ?
#
loop_
_entity_poly.entity_id
_entity_poly.type
_entity_poly.pdbx_seq_one_letter_code
_entity_poly.pdbx_strand_id
1 'polypeptide(L)'
;MNRRGTLPHRPTLAVLLALTIGTMLPACAAGPPAGQQSRASDIHLPLDRVVFEDRVPLRGTLDGLLRAHRIGADAAQLVVAAARTAFNPRALRAGQPYKIVMSLGGLFRSFEYGIDDDRFLRVAGPGGGEPEALKAEILMYPKSRLTAAMSGHIDAGHPSLVAAVDHAGERVDLALRLAEIFSGQLDFTADLQPDDRVEALFEKDFREGEFSGYGSVLAAVIVNNGRRLQAFRFVDGDGPAGYYDETGHSVRRSFLRSPLPFTPRVTSGFSMRRMHPVYGVGRAHLGVDYAAPTGTPVLAVADGVVVSAGFSGASGRLVRLRHANSYQTYYLHLSAIASGIRPGARVAQGDVIGRVGASGVVTGPHLDYRLTKRGVFVNPLVEQRNMPPGDPVSAGSLAAFEAARDDALRQLTEGVD
;
A
#
# COMPACT_ATOMS: atom_id res chain seq x y z
N MET A 1 -33.05 71.13 -3.60
CA MET A 1 -34.46 70.80 -3.76
C MET A 1 -34.72 69.56 -2.95
N ASN A 2 -35.14 69.69 -1.69
CA ASN A 2 -36.49 69.62 -1.12
C ASN A 2 -37.20 68.32 -1.56
N ARG A 3 -37.66 67.40 -0.70
CA ARG A 3 -38.42 67.47 0.57
C ARG A 3 -38.40 66.04 1.15
N ARG A 4 -38.15 65.78 2.45
CA ARG A 4 -39.03 65.78 3.63
C ARG A 4 -40.28 64.89 3.49
N GLY A 5 -40.44 64.02 4.48
CA GLY A 5 -41.73 63.58 5.06
C GLY A 5 -41.71 62.12 5.43
N THR A 6 -41.73 61.70 6.57
CA THR A 6 -42.41 61.80 7.88
C THR A 6 -42.89 60.43 8.33
N LEU A 7 -42.47 60.04 9.52
CA LEU A 7 -43.11 59.01 10.37
C LEU A 7 -44.53 59.50 10.78
N PRO A 8 -45.50 58.63 11.10
CA PRO A 8 -45.81 58.55 12.49
C PRO A 8 -46.35 57.22 13.09
N HIS A 9 -46.19 57.17 14.38
CA HIS A 9 -47.10 56.78 15.50
C HIS A 9 -47.47 55.30 15.74
N ARG A 10 -47.07 54.91 16.94
CA ARG A 10 -47.69 53.91 17.81
C ARG A 10 -49.11 54.36 18.24
N PRO A 11 -49.96 53.41 18.69
CA PRO A 11 -50.41 53.56 20.05
C PRO A 11 -50.41 52.30 20.92
N THR A 12 -50.05 52.50 22.14
CA THR A 12 -50.33 51.77 23.35
C THR A 12 -51.85 51.70 23.63
N LEU A 13 -52.30 50.52 24.07
CA LEU A 13 -53.47 50.52 25.00
C LEU A 13 -53.35 49.41 26.02
N ALA A 14 -53.66 49.80 27.23
CA ALA A 14 -53.51 49.10 28.50
C ALA A 14 -54.79 48.42 28.94
N VAL A 15 -54.65 47.45 29.85
CA VAL A 15 -55.46 47.12 31.06
C VAL A 15 -56.81 46.45 30.81
N LEU A 16 -57.01 45.28 31.36
CA LEU A 16 -57.93 45.10 32.51
C LEU A 16 -57.78 43.74 33.21
N LEU A 17 -57.63 43.82 34.48
CA LEU A 17 -57.54 42.87 35.56
C LEU A 17 -58.94 42.22 35.81
N ALA A 18 -59.01 40.90 35.94
CA ALA A 18 -60.12 40.23 36.60
C ALA A 18 -59.60 39.07 37.47
N LEU A 19 -59.69 39.32 38.75
CA LEU A 19 -59.43 38.42 39.88
C LEU A 19 -60.58 37.46 40.03
N THR A 20 -60.36 36.13 39.96
CA THR A 20 -61.27 35.15 40.57
C THR A 20 -60.46 34.19 41.41
N ILE A 21 -60.71 34.31 42.73
CA ILE A 21 -60.17 33.41 43.75
C ILE A 21 -60.99 32.12 43.69
N GLY A 22 -60.35 31.04 43.38
CA GLY A 22 -60.89 29.70 43.50
C GLY A 22 -59.92 28.86 44.33
N THR A 23 -60.24 28.66 45.59
CA THR A 23 -59.52 27.75 46.50
C THR A 23 -59.81 26.32 46.12
N MET A 24 -58.77 25.58 45.67
CA MET A 24 -58.74 24.12 45.72
C MET A 24 -57.40 23.62 46.25
N LEU A 25 -57.50 22.74 47.23
CA LEU A 25 -56.47 22.08 47.98
C LEU A 25 -55.50 21.28 47.04
N PRO A 26 -54.22 21.22 47.37
CA PRO A 26 -53.29 20.43 46.58
C PRO A 26 -53.43 18.94 46.90
N ALA A 27 -53.81 18.15 45.93
CA ALA A 27 -53.54 16.71 45.93
C ALA A 27 -52.03 16.44 45.79
N CYS A 28 -51.43 15.89 46.81
CA CYS A 28 -50.09 15.38 46.79
C CYS A 28 -49.99 14.24 45.72
N ALA A 29 -49.55 14.54 44.51
CA ALA A 29 -49.05 13.54 43.61
C ALA A 29 -47.59 13.27 43.99
N ALA A 30 -47.33 12.14 44.62
CA ALA A 30 -45.97 11.64 44.83
C ALA A 30 -45.33 11.45 43.46
N GLY A 31 -44.32 12.27 43.13
CA GLY A 31 -43.46 12.06 42.00
C GLY A 31 -42.71 10.72 42.16
N PRO A 32 -42.36 10.06 41.05
CA PRO A 32 -41.56 8.84 41.13
C PRO A 32 -40.23 9.12 41.84
N PRO A 33 -39.74 8.18 42.67
CA PRO A 33 -38.50 8.38 43.39
C PRO A 33 -37.38 8.70 42.38
N ALA A 34 -36.64 9.75 42.64
CA ALA A 34 -35.44 10.08 41.89
C ALA A 34 -34.54 8.84 41.88
N GLY A 35 -34.43 8.22 40.70
CA GLY A 35 -33.53 7.13 40.51
C GLY A 35 -32.15 7.56 40.99
N GLN A 36 -31.64 6.89 41.99
CA GLN A 36 -30.24 6.92 42.32
C GLN A 36 -29.52 6.49 41.09
N GLN A 37 -28.98 7.44 40.32
CA GLN A 37 -27.89 7.18 39.41
C GLN A 37 -26.77 6.65 40.30
N SER A 38 -26.64 5.32 40.33
CA SER A 38 -25.44 4.68 40.83
C SER A 38 -24.31 5.21 39.96
N ARG A 39 -23.54 6.17 40.48
CA ARG A 39 -22.20 6.43 39.96
C ARG A 39 -21.51 5.09 40.07
N ALA A 40 -21.36 4.42 38.92
CA ALA A 40 -20.38 3.36 38.79
C ALA A 40 -19.05 4.02 39.14
N SER A 41 -18.65 3.89 40.41
CA SER A 41 -17.29 4.17 40.77
C SER A 41 -16.47 3.15 40.00
N ASP A 42 -15.60 3.58 39.07
CA ASP A 42 -14.58 2.74 38.48
C ASP A 42 -13.71 2.21 39.62
N ILE A 43 -14.09 1.06 40.13
CA ILE A 43 -13.24 0.31 41.06
C ILE A 43 -12.12 -0.22 40.19
N HIS A 44 -10.99 0.48 40.16
CA HIS A 44 -9.75 -0.05 39.65
C HIS A 44 -9.31 -1.21 40.58
N LEU A 45 -9.79 -2.41 40.27
CA LEU A 45 -9.24 -3.61 40.88
C LEU A 45 -7.75 -3.68 40.52
N PRO A 46 -6.86 -3.87 41.50
CA PRO A 46 -5.44 -4.06 41.18
C PRO A 46 -5.32 -5.23 40.22
N LEU A 47 -4.49 -5.06 39.16
CA LEU A 47 -4.26 -6.10 38.18
C LEU A 47 -3.72 -7.34 38.91
N ASP A 48 -4.47 -8.44 38.89
CA ASP A 48 -4.11 -9.72 39.50
C ASP A 48 -3.04 -10.50 38.72
N ARG A 49 -2.21 -9.75 37.95
CA ARG A 49 -1.26 -10.27 36.98
C ARG A 49 0.07 -9.54 37.03
N VAL A 50 1.13 -10.25 36.69
CA VAL A 50 2.46 -9.74 36.44
C VAL A 50 2.70 -9.80 34.94
N VAL A 51 3.20 -8.71 34.36
CA VAL A 51 3.48 -8.58 32.94
C VAL A 51 4.98 -8.38 32.76
N PHE A 52 5.59 -9.19 31.92
CA PHE A 52 6.97 -9.05 31.47
C PHE A 52 6.97 -8.67 29.99
N GLU A 53 7.58 -7.56 29.66
CA GLU A 53 7.75 -7.08 28.29
C GLU A 53 9.24 -6.90 28.03
N ASP A 54 9.77 -7.54 26.98
CA ASP A 54 11.17 -7.49 26.62
C ASP A 54 11.35 -7.85 25.14
N ARG A 55 12.59 -7.87 24.67
CA ARG A 55 12.95 -8.25 23.32
C ARG A 55 13.67 -9.58 23.28
N VAL A 56 13.40 -10.38 22.23
CA VAL A 56 14.07 -11.67 22.04
C VAL A 56 15.58 -11.47 21.95
N PRO A 57 16.39 -12.09 22.82
CA PRO A 57 17.84 -11.98 22.77
C PRO A 57 18.43 -12.72 21.56
N LEU A 58 19.68 -12.46 21.23
CA LEU A 58 20.42 -13.22 20.21
C LEU A 58 20.38 -14.71 20.53
N ARG A 59 19.99 -15.53 19.55
CA ARG A 59 19.78 -16.98 19.68
C ARG A 59 18.71 -17.38 20.70
N GLY A 60 17.81 -16.48 21.09
CA GLY A 60 16.70 -16.77 21.98
C GLY A 60 15.77 -17.84 21.39
N THR A 61 15.32 -18.75 22.25
CA THR A 61 14.31 -19.76 21.91
C THR A 61 13.07 -19.52 22.75
N LEU A 62 11.89 -19.92 22.26
CA LEU A 62 10.65 -19.77 23.02
C LEU A 62 10.74 -20.44 24.41
N ASP A 63 11.25 -21.67 24.47
CA ASP A 63 11.47 -22.37 25.76
C ASP A 63 12.41 -21.59 26.68
N GLY A 64 13.52 -21.05 26.13
CA GLY A 64 14.48 -20.25 26.90
C GLY A 64 13.86 -18.95 27.43
N LEU A 65 13.03 -18.24 26.66
CA LEU A 65 12.31 -17.06 27.13
C LEU A 65 11.37 -17.38 28.28
N LEU A 66 10.58 -18.44 28.14
CA LEU A 66 9.64 -18.87 29.21
C LEU A 66 10.35 -19.21 30.49
N ARG A 67 11.44 -19.99 30.41
CA ARG A 67 12.24 -20.39 31.59
C ARG A 67 12.96 -19.25 32.27
N ALA A 68 13.41 -18.24 31.49
CA ALA A 68 14.02 -17.02 32.04
C ALA A 68 13.05 -16.29 32.98
N HIS A 69 11.75 -16.37 32.72
CA HIS A 69 10.68 -15.83 33.58
C HIS A 69 10.12 -16.84 34.57
N ARG A 70 10.89 -17.89 34.93
CA ARG A 70 10.54 -18.90 35.95
C ARG A 70 9.29 -19.73 35.63
N ILE A 71 8.91 -19.86 34.37
CA ILE A 71 7.86 -20.79 33.96
C ILE A 71 8.43 -22.20 33.99
N GLY A 72 7.74 -23.11 34.70
CA GLY A 72 8.16 -24.50 34.86
C GLY A 72 8.32 -25.23 33.52
N ALA A 73 9.16 -26.29 33.52
CA ALA A 73 9.50 -27.03 32.32
C ALA A 73 8.28 -27.55 31.55
N ASP A 74 7.34 -28.15 32.28
CA ASP A 74 6.13 -28.75 31.69
C ASP A 74 5.22 -27.71 31.09
N ALA A 75 4.99 -26.58 31.77
CA ALA A 75 4.21 -25.46 31.24
C ALA A 75 4.89 -24.83 30.02
N ALA A 76 6.21 -24.67 30.04
CA ALA A 76 6.96 -24.14 28.89
C ALA A 76 6.83 -25.06 27.66
N GLN A 77 6.91 -26.39 27.84
CA GLN A 77 6.71 -27.35 26.76
C GLN A 77 5.30 -27.28 26.16
N LEU A 78 4.26 -27.13 26.99
CA LEU A 78 2.89 -26.98 26.53
C LEU A 78 2.70 -25.70 25.72
N VAL A 79 3.29 -24.57 26.16
CA VAL A 79 3.27 -23.33 25.42
C VAL A 79 3.97 -23.46 24.06
N VAL A 80 5.16 -24.11 24.03
CA VAL A 80 5.89 -24.38 22.78
C VAL A 80 5.11 -25.29 21.85
N ALA A 81 4.45 -26.31 22.38
CA ALA A 81 3.61 -27.22 21.60
C ALA A 81 2.41 -26.49 21.00
N ALA A 82 1.71 -25.70 21.82
CA ALA A 82 0.62 -24.84 21.31
C ALA A 82 1.10 -23.86 20.26
N ALA A 83 2.20 -23.14 20.48
CA ALA A 83 2.75 -22.18 19.51
C ALA A 83 2.99 -22.83 18.14
N ARG A 84 3.45 -24.07 18.08
CA ARG A 84 3.73 -24.81 16.83
C ARG A 84 2.51 -25.01 15.94
N THR A 85 1.32 -24.91 16.47
CA THR A 85 0.09 -25.07 15.66
C THR A 85 -0.18 -23.87 14.75
N ALA A 86 0.32 -22.67 15.11
CA ALA A 86 0.10 -21.44 14.37
C ALA A 86 1.38 -20.80 13.84
N PHE A 87 2.53 -21.05 14.50
CA PHE A 87 3.80 -20.40 14.21
C PHE A 87 4.97 -21.36 14.40
N ASN A 88 6.00 -21.25 13.56
CA ASN A 88 7.23 -22.03 13.76
C ASN A 88 8.12 -21.35 14.82
N PRO A 89 8.29 -21.92 16.04
CA PRO A 89 9.10 -21.29 17.09
C PRO A 89 10.58 -21.11 16.74
N ARG A 90 11.08 -21.80 15.70
CA ARG A 90 12.45 -21.58 15.20
C ARG A 90 12.60 -20.32 14.37
N ALA A 91 11.49 -19.71 13.97
CA ALA A 91 11.46 -18.45 13.22
C ALA A 91 11.44 -17.21 14.14
N LEU A 92 11.60 -17.37 15.45
CA LEU A 92 11.80 -16.25 16.37
C LEU A 92 13.03 -15.43 15.95
N ARG A 93 12.86 -14.12 15.86
CA ARG A 93 13.93 -13.20 15.48
C ARG A 93 14.40 -12.38 16.66
N ALA A 94 15.72 -12.29 16.83
CA ALA A 94 16.31 -11.42 17.84
C ALA A 94 15.85 -9.95 17.64
N GLY A 95 15.62 -9.24 18.74
CA GLY A 95 15.16 -7.87 18.73
C GLY A 95 13.64 -7.68 18.63
N GLN A 96 12.87 -8.70 18.25
CA GLN A 96 11.41 -8.63 18.22
C GLN A 96 10.83 -8.60 19.65
N PRO A 97 9.76 -7.78 19.88
CA PRO A 97 9.14 -7.70 21.20
C PRO A 97 8.40 -8.97 21.55
N TYR A 98 8.44 -9.32 22.84
CA TYR A 98 7.57 -10.34 23.38
C TYR A 98 6.99 -9.89 24.72
N LYS A 99 5.86 -10.49 25.11
CA LYS A 99 5.14 -10.22 26.35
C LYS A 99 4.72 -11.54 26.99
N ILE A 100 4.98 -11.66 28.26
CA ILE A 100 4.53 -12.79 29.07
C ILE A 100 3.62 -12.27 30.18
N VAL A 101 2.45 -12.85 30.33
CA VAL A 101 1.52 -12.52 31.40
C VAL A 101 1.40 -13.72 32.31
N MET A 102 1.57 -13.48 33.60
CA MET A 102 1.43 -14.49 34.69
C MET A 102 0.44 -13.99 35.74
N SER A 103 -0.20 -14.88 36.47
CA SER A 103 -0.94 -14.52 37.70
C SER A 103 0.04 -14.08 38.78
N LEU A 104 -0.45 -13.42 39.84
CA LEU A 104 0.36 -13.14 41.05
C LEU A 104 0.90 -14.40 41.70
N GLY A 105 0.20 -15.53 41.57
CA GLY A 105 0.66 -16.82 42.03
C GLY A 105 1.67 -17.53 41.13
N GLY A 106 2.16 -16.88 40.07
CA GLY A 106 3.17 -17.43 39.16
C GLY A 106 2.63 -18.36 38.07
N LEU A 107 1.31 -18.49 37.90
CA LEU A 107 0.73 -19.29 36.81
C LEU A 107 0.78 -18.58 35.49
N PHE A 108 1.18 -19.29 34.42
CA PHE A 108 1.18 -18.77 33.06
C PHE A 108 -0.24 -18.41 32.60
N ARG A 109 -0.42 -17.24 31.98
CA ARG A 109 -1.68 -16.78 31.41
C ARG A 109 -1.60 -16.63 29.89
N SER A 110 -0.60 -15.92 29.40
CA SER A 110 -0.41 -15.74 27.97
C SER A 110 1.05 -15.42 27.62
N PHE A 111 1.40 -15.75 26.38
CA PHE A 111 2.62 -15.32 25.70
C PHE A 111 2.22 -14.64 24.40
N GLU A 112 2.80 -13.46 24.13
CA GLU A 112 2.65 -12.73 22.89
C GLU A 112 4.03 -12.48 22.30
N TYR A 113 4.15 -12.58 20.96
CA TYR A 113 5.39 -12.36 20.23
C TYR A 113 5.12 -11.57 18.96
N GLY A 114 5.74 -10.42 18.80
CA GLY A 114 5.64 -9.61 17.59
C GLY A 114 6.31 -10.28 16.40
N ILE A 115 5.51 -10.68 15.42
CA ILE A 115 6.00 -11.34 14.18
C ILE A 115 6.53 -10.27 13.22
N ASP A 116 5.74 -9.23 13.02
CA ASP A 116 6.03 -8.07 12.19
C ASP A 116 5.25 -6.85 12.71
N ASP A 117 5.21 -5.77 11.94
CA ASP A 117 4.54 -4.52 12.34
C ASP A 117 3.01 -4.65 12.41
N ASP A 118 2.45 -5.67 11.77
CA ASP A 118 1.01 -5.89 11.66
C ASP A 118 0.52 -7.04 12.54
N ARG A 119 1.35 -8.05 12.81
CA ARG A 119 0.91 -9.33 13.36
C ARG A 119 1.72 -9.75 14.58
N PHE A 120 1.04 -10.38 15.52
CA PHE A 120 1.67 -11.05 16.65
C PHE A 120 1.09 -12.45 16.88
N LEU A 121 1.92 -13.34 17.38
CA LEU A 121 1.50 -14.62 17.90
C LEU A 121 0.98 -14.42 19.32
N ARG A 122 -0.18 -14.95 19.62
CA ARG A 122 -0.69 -15.08 21.00
C ARG A 122 -0.89 -16.54 21.35
N VAL A 123 -0.33 -16.96 22.48
CA VAL A 123 -0.60 -18.26 23.09
C VAL A 123 -1.25 -18.02 24.44
N ALA A 124 -2.49 -18.44 24.61
CA ALA A 124 -3.25 -18.23 25.83
C ALA A 124 -4.21 -19.39 26.12
N GLY A 125 -4.52 -19.59 27.37
CA GLY A 125 -5.58 -20.54 27.79
C GLY A 125 -6.95 -19.86 27.89
N PRO A 126 -8.04 -20.61 27.86
CA PRO A 126 -9.37 -20.13 28.12
C PRO A 126 -9.52 -19.67 29.57
N GLY A 127 -9.31 -18.37 29.82
CA GLY A 127 -9.75 -17.63 31.02
C GLY A 127 -9.36 -18.11 32.43
N GLY A 128 -8.72 -19.28 32.61
CA GLY A 128 -8.56 -19.90 33.92
C GLY A 128 -7.18 -20.43 34.27
N GLY A 129 -6.20 -20.38 33.35
CA GLY A 129 -4.83 -20.81 33.67
C GLY A 129 -4.60 -22.32 33.69
N GLU A 130 -5.53 -23.14 33.20
CA GLU A 130 -5.30 -24.55 32.99
C GLU A 130 -4.41 -24.79 31.77
N PRO A 131 -3.25 -25.49 31.93
CA PRO A 131 -2.28 -25.66 30.84
C PRO A 131 -2.80 -26.49 29.65
N GLU A 132 -3.80 -27.33 29.88
CA GLU A 132 -4.26 -28.33 28.89
C GLU A 132 -5.08 -27.75 27.72
N ALA A 133 -5.47 -26.50 27.80
CA ALA A 133 -6.31 -25.87 26.78
C ALA A 133 -5.67 -24.63 26.09
N LEU A 134 -4.32 -24.59 26.00
CA LEU A 134 -3.62 -23.50 25.36
C LEU A 134 -3.91 -23.47 23.86
N LYS A 135 -4.32 -22.30 23.34
CA LYS A 135 -4.48 -22.04 21.92
C LYS A 135 -3.44 -21.03 21.46
N ALA A 136 -2.95 -21.26 20.26
CA ALA A 136 -2.08 -20.30 19.56
C ALA A 136 -2.81 -19.71 18.36
N GLU A 137 -2.77 -18.40 18.24
CA GLU A 137 -3.40 -17.64 17.17
C GLU A 137 -2.45 -16.57 16.68
N ILE A 138 -2.47 -16.29 15.38
CA ILE A 138 -1.83 -15.10 14.82
C ILE A 138 -2.89 -14.03 14.73
N LEU A 139 -2.69 -12.94 15.45
CA LEU A 139 -3.62 -11.81 15.55
C LEU A 139 -3.00 -10.57 14.91
N MET A 140 -3.85 -9.68 14.42
CA MET A 140 -3.45 -8.35 13.99
C MET A 140 -3.37 -7.41 15.19
N TYR A 141 -2.35 -6.55 15.22
CA TYR A 141 -2.34 -5.46 16.18
C TYR A 141 -3.53 -4.52 15.94
N PRO A 142 -4.26 -4.13 16.99
CA PRO A 142 -5.24 -3.07 16.86
C PRO A 142 -4.53 -1.77 16.46
N LYS A 143 -4.97 -1.19 15.36
CA LYS A 143 -4.46 0.09 14.85
C LYS A 143 -5.61 1.08 14.75
N SER A 144 -5.37 2.31 15.14
CA SER A 144 -6.21 3.44 14.74
C SER A 144 -5.68 4.01 13.43
N ARG A 145 -6.57 4.45 12.57
CA ARG A 145 -6.23 5.00 11.26
C ARG A 145 -6.74 6.43 11.16
N LEU A 146 -5.89 7.33 10.71
CA LEU A 146 -6.22 8.73 10.46
C LEU A 146 -5.91 9.05 9.00
N THR A 147 -6.73 9.89 8.40
CA THR A 147 -6.44 10.51 7.10
C THR A 147 -5.60 11.76 7.36
N ALA A 148 -4.53 11.91 6.59
CA ALA A 148 -3.63 13.05 6.64
C ALA A 148 -3.34 13.56 5.23
N ALA A 149 -3.02 14.84 5.11
CA ALA A 149 -2.56 15.44 3.86
C ALA A 149 -1.14 16.00 4.03
N MET A 150 -0.41 16.06 2.93
CA MET A 150 0.89 16.72 2.85
C MET A 150 1.03 17.52 1.56
N SER A 151 1.84 18.58 1.63
CA SER A 151 2.35 19.30 0.48
C SER A 151 3.87 19.40 0.56
N GLY A 152 4.56 19.10 -0.53
CA GLY A 152 6.00 19.19 -0.66
C GLY A 152 6.40 19.92 -1.93
N HIS A 153 7.53 20.62 -1.88
CA HIS A 153 8.10 21.36 -3.00
C HIS A 153 9.46 20.79 -3.39
N ILE A 154 9.72 20.71 -4.68
CA ILE A 154 11.04 20.38 -5.22
C ILE A 154 11.77 21.71 -5.44
N ASP A 155 12.89 21.89 -4.76
CA ASP A 155 13.73 23.08 -4.82
C ASP A 155 15.21 22.73 -4.62
N ALA A 156 16.07 23.74 -4.54
CA ALA A 156 17.51 23.53 -4.33
C ALA A 156 17.85 22.87 -2.99
N GLY A 157 17.02 23.05 -1.96
CA GLY A 157 17.17 22.40 -0.64
C GLY A 157 16.60 20.99 -0.62
N HIS A 158 15.57 20.73 -1.42
CA HIS A 158 14.84 19.47 -1.49
C HIS A 158 14.72 18.98 -2.94
N PRO A 159 15.85 18.54 -3.57
CA PRO A 159 15.94 18.29 -5.00
C PRO A 159 15.31 16.97 -5.46
N SER A 160 14.62 16.24 -4.60
CA SER A 160 14.03 14.95 -4.91
C SER A 160 12.68 14.76 -4.21
N LEU A 161 11.87 13.83 -4.73
CA LEU A 161 10.61 13.44 -4.09
C LEU A 161 10.82 13.03 -2.63
N VAL A 162 11.87 12.24 -2.34
CA VAL A 162 12.19 11.80 -0.98
C VAL A 162 12.48 12.99 -0.07
N ALA A 163 13.29 13.94 -0.54
CA ALA A 163 13.63 15.13 0.24
C ALA A 163 12.41 16.04 0.48
N ALA A 164 11.53 16.20 -0.51
CA ALA A 164 10.31 16.98 -0.37
C ALA A 164 9.30 16.35 0.60
N VAL A 165 9.17 15.01 0.58
CA VAL A 165 8.31 14.26 1.50
C VAL A 165 8.87 14.29 2.93
N ASP A 166 10.19 14.14 3.10
CA ASP A 166 10.88 14.23 4.39
C ASP A 166 10.72 15.64 5.00
N HIS A 167 10.90 16.67 4.18
CA HIS A 167 10.69 18.07 4.62
C HIS A 167 9.25 18.34 5.06
N ALA A 168 8.27 17.69 4.43
CA ALA A 168 6.86 17.74 4.85
C ALA A 168 6.57 16.92 6.14
N GLY A 169 7.59 16.34 6.78
CA GLY A 169 7.48 15.57 8.02
C GLY A 169 7.04 14.12 7.83
N GLU A 170 7.10 13.61 6.60
CA GLU A 170 6.69 12.25 6.26
C GLU A 170 7.90 11.35 5.95
N ARG A 171 7.71 10.01 6.04
CA ARG A 171 8.80 9.07 5.84
C ARG A 171 8.99 8.69 4.37
N VAL A 172 10.16 8.18 4.05
CA VAL A 172 10.53 7.69 2.72
C VAL A 172 9.54 6.66 2.14
N ASP A 173 8.88 5.89 3.00
CA ASP A 173 7.88 4.90 2.57
C ASP A 173 6.72 5.54 1.79
N LEU A 174 6.29 6.74 2.18
CA LEU A 174 5.27 7.49 1.43
C LEU A 174 5.81 7.96 0.07
N ALA A 175 7.04 8.46 0.02
CA ALA A 175 7.68 8.85 -1.23
C ALA A 175 7.77 7.67 -2.22
N LEU A 176 8.13 6.49 -1.74
CA LEU A 176 8.20 5.27 -2.57
C LEU A 176 6.82 4.88 -3.12
N ARG A 177 5.76 4.98 -2.31
CA ARG A 177 4.38 4.73 -2.76
C ARG A 177 3.93 5.73 -3.83
N LEU A 178 4.24 7.01 -3.65
CA LEU A 178 3.95 8.04 -4.65
C LEU A 178 4.71 7.78 -5.96
N ALA A 179 5.99 7.41 -5.85
CA ALA A 179 6.80 7.04 -7.01
C ALA A 179 6.23 5.82 -7.75
N GLU A 180 5.74 4.81 -7.03
CA GLU A 180 5.09 3.64 -7.62
C GLU A 180 3.81 4.02 -8.36
N ILE A 181 2.94 4.83 -7.75
CA ILE A 181 1.67 5.27 -8.35
C ILE A 181 1.91 5.97 -9.70
N PHE A 182 2.88 6.90 -9.76
CA PHE A 182 3.15 7.67 -10.97
C PHE A 182 4.26 7.10 -11.86
N SER A 183 4.79 5.92 -11.56
CA SER A 183 5.91 5.28 -12.30
C SER A 183 5.67 5.14 -13.80
N GLY A 184 4.40 5.04 -14.21
CA GLY A 184 3.99 5.03 -15.60
C GLY A 184 4.07 6.40 -16.31
N GLN A 185 4.04 7.50 -15.57
CA GLN A 185 3.88 8.87 -16.10
C GLN A 185 5.13 9.73 -15.89
N LEU A 186 5.88 9.52 -14.81
CA LEU A 186 7.02 10.34 -14.39
C LEU A 186 8.21 9.47 -13.99
N ASP A 187 9.41 9.84 -14.42
CA ASP A 187 10.66 9.30 -13.90
C ASP A 187 11.19 10.25 -12.81
N PHE A 188 10.99 9.90 -11.56
CA PHE A 188 11.38 10.73 -10.42
C PHE A 188 12.89 10.94 -10.28
N THR A 189 13.71 10.20 -11.01
CA THR A 189 15.16 10.37 -11.00
C THR A 189 15.66 11.34 -12.07
N ALA A 190 14.85 11.62 -13.09
CA ALA A 190 15.26 12.35 -14.27
C ALA A 190 14.33 13.53 -14.63
N ASP A 191 13.03 13.44 -14.33
CA ASP A 191 12.03 14.38 -14.83
C ASP A 191 11.70 15.51 -13.83
N LEU A 192 12.10 15.40 -12.54
CA LEU A 192 11.82 16.42 -11.54
C LEU A 192 12.63 17.69 -11.80
N GLN A 193 11.94 18.83 -11.66
CA GLN A 193 12.49 20.16 -11.87
C GLN A 193 12.26 21.04 -10.61
N PRO A 194 13.09 22.07 -10.39
CA PRO A 194 12.76 23.10 -9.42
C PRO A 194 11.35 23.69 -9.67
N ASP A 195 10.64 24.03 -8.61
CA ASP A 195 9.27 24.51 -8.57
C ASP A 195 8.19 23.45 -8.80
N ASP A 196 8.57 22.17 -9.02
CA ASP A 196 7.61 21.07 -8.99
C ASP A 196 7.01 20.91 -7.59
N ARG A 197 5.76 20.43 -7.54
CA ARG A 197 5.01 20.22 -6.30
C ARG A 197 4.45 18.83 -6.22
N VAL A 198 4.38 18.32 -5.01
CA VAL A 198 3.71 17.07 -4.71
C VAL A 198 2.74 17.28 -3.56
N GLU A 199 1.50 16.86 -3.73
CA GLU A 199 0.47 16.87 -2.70
C GLU A 199 -0.10 15.45 -2.59
N ALA A 200 -0.38 14.99 -1.38
CA ALA A 200 -0.94 13.67 -1.18
C ALA A 200 -1.92 13.65 0.00
N LEU A 201 -3.03 12.94 -0.18
CA LEU A 201 -3.97 12.54 0.85
C LEU A 201 -3.77 11.05 1.11
N PHE A 202 -3.51 10.66 2.33
CA PHE A 202 -3.13 9.28 2.67
C PHE A 202 -3.55 8.89 4.08
N GLU A 203 -3.56 7.61 4.34
CA GLU A 203 -3.87 7.05 5.64
C GLU A 203 -2.59 6.85 6.46
N LYS A 204 -2.62 7.23 7.73
CA LYS A 204 -1.61 6.92 8.75
C LYS A 204 -2.17 5.92 9.74
N ASP A 205 -1.44 4.86 9.97
CA ASP A 205 -1.76 3.84 10.98
C ASP A 205 -0.97 4.13 12.26
N PHE A 206 -1.66 4.08 13.39
CA PHE A 206 -1.09 4.25 14.72
C PHE A 206 -1.38 3.00 15.57
N ARG A 207 -0.39 2.57 16.33
CA ARG A 207 -0.51 1.53 17.32
C ARG A 207 -0.16 2.11 18.70
N GLU A 208 -1.10 2.01 19.64
CA GLU A 208 -0.91 2.55 21.01
C GLU A 208 -0.51 4.04 21.03
N GLY A 209 -1.00 4.81 20.05
CA GLY A 209 -0.69 6.23 19.88
C GLY A 209 0.59 6.53 19.08
N GLU A 210 1.43 5.54 18.81
CA GLU A 210 2.66 5.70 18.05
C GLU A 210 2.44 5.39 16.56
N PHE A 211 3.09 6.17 15.68
CA PHE A 211 3.04 5.95 14.24
C PHE A 211 3.60 4.56 13.89
N SER A 212 2.80 3.73 13.23
CA SER A 212 3.18 2.36 12.87
C SER A 212 3.32 2.13 11.36
N GLY A 213 2.91 3.08 10.52
CA GLY A 213 3.06 2.98 9.07
C GLY A 213 1.98 3.74 8.30
N TYR A 214 2.05 3.62 6.99
CA TYR A 214 1.05 4.20 6.09
C TYR A 214 0.06 3.15 5.64
N GLY A 215 -1.22 3.53 5.58
CA GLY A 215 -2.26 2.83 4.86
C GLY A 215 -2.22 3.14 3.36
N SER A 216 -3.36 3.34 2.74
CA SER A 216 -3.44 3.69 1.32
C SER A 216 -3.16 5.17 1.08
N VAL A 217 -2.55 5.51 -0.06
CA VAL A 217 -2.66 6.85 -0.64
C VAL A 217 -4.05 6.95 -1.26
N LEU A 218 -4.86 7.92 -0.83
CA LEU A 218 -6.23 8.11 -1.29
C LEU A 218 -6.29 8.99 -2.54
N ALA A 219 -5.49 10.05 -2.54
CA ALA A 219 -5.28 10.93 -3.69
C ALA A 219 -3.84 11.44 -3.71
N ALA A 220 -3.33 11.71 -4.89
CA ALA A 220 -2.05 12.38 -5.05
C ALA A 220 -2.09 13.30 -6.28
N VAL A 221 -1.43 14.43 -6.16
CA VAL A 221 -1.28 15.43 -7.23
C VAL A 221 0.19 15.79 -7.35
N ILE A 222 0.71 15.73 -8.56
CA ILE A 222 2.07 16.19 -8.89
C ILE A 222 1.97 17.25 -9.96
N VAL A 223 2.53 18.40 -9.70
CA VAL A 223 2.74 19.44 -10.73
C VAL A 223 4.20 19.35 -11.15
N ASN A 224 4.45 18.88 -12.36
CA ASN A 224 5.78 18.73 -12.93
C ASN A 224 5.89 19.54 -14.22
N ASN A 225 6.79 20.50 -14.21
CA ASN A 225 6.99 21.43 -15.33
C ASN A 225 5.65 22.05 -15.83
N GLY A 226 4.81 22.49 -14.89
CA GLY A 226 3.49 23.05 -15.15
C GLY A 226 2.40 22.05 -15.54
N ARG A 227 2.73 20.79 -15.77
CA ARG A 227 1.77 19.71 -16.02
C ARG A 227 1.25 19.14 -14.72
N ARG A 228 -0.07 19.14 -14.53
CA ARG A 228 -0.74 18.53 -13.38
C ARG A 228 -1.02 17.06 -13.67
N LEU A 229 -0.48 16.18 -12.84
CA LEU A 229 -0.73 14.73 -12.82
C LEU A 229 -1.54 14.42 -11.57
N GLN A 230 -2.61 13.65 -11.72
CA GLN A 230 -3.50 13.32 -10.60
C GLN A 230 -3.71 11.81 -10.54
N ALA A 231 -3.85 11.29 -9.34
CA ALA A 231 -4.14 9.88 -9.09
C ALA A 231 -5.10 9.75 -7.92
N PHE A 232 -6.20 9.06 -8.14
CA PHE A 232 -7.25 8.80 -7.15
C PHE A 232 -7.41 7.31 -6.96
N ARG A 233 -7.36 6.86 -5.71
CA ARG A 233 -7.58 5.46 -5.36
C ARG A 233 -9.07 5.13 -5.46
N PHE A 234 -9.40 4.10 -6.22
CA PHE A 234 -10.77 3.64 -6.37
C PHE A 234 -10.84 2.12 -6.55
N VAL A 235 -11.95 1.52 -6.13
CA VAL A 235 -12.26 0.11 -6.34
C VAL A 235 -13.39 0.02 -7.37
N ASP A 236 -13.09 -0.47 -8.55
CA ASP A 236 -14.07 -0.60 -9.61
C ASP A 236 -14.77 -1.96 -9.51
N GLY A 237 -16.06 -1.94 -9.13
CA GLY A 237 -16.84 -3.15 -8.90
C GLY A 237 -16.21 -4.05 -7.84
N ASP A 238 -16.10 -5.35 -8.14
CA ASP A 238 -15.47 -6.37 -7.29
C ASP A 238 -13.97 -6.52 -7.55
N GLY A 239 -13.37 -5.59 -8.33
CA GLY A 239 -11.96 -5.60 -8.68
C GLY A 239 -11.04 -5.16 -7.54
N PRO A 240 -9.72 -5.29 -7.72
CA PRO A 240 -8.77 -4.72 -6.78
C PRO A 240 -8.78 -3.18 -6.86
N ALA A 241 -8.37 -2.54 -5.77
CA ALA A 241 -8.17 -1.09 -5.77
C ALA A 241 -7.10 -0.70 -6.81
N GLY A 242 -7.43 0.31 -7.61
CA GLY A 242 -6.53 0.92 -8.59
C GLY A 242 -6.37 2.42 -8.36
N TYR A 243 -5.48 3.03 -9.14
CA TYR A 243 -5.33 4.47 -9.21
C TYR A 243 -5.76 4.96 -10.58
N TYR A 244 -6.59 5.99 -10.60
CA TYR A 244 -7.19 6.54 -11.81
C TYR A 244 -6.92 8.05 -11.85
N ASP A 245 -6.75 8.60 -13.06
CA ASP A 245 -6.60 10.04 -13.27
C ASP A 245 -7.94 10.78 -13.08
N GLU A 246 -7.93 12.08 -13.27
CA GLU A 246 -9.12 12.95 -13.14
C GLU A 246 -10.27 12.59 -14.10
N THR A 247 -9.97 11.86 -15.17
CA THR A 247 -10.95 11.41 -16.18
C THR A 247 -11.40 9.97 -15.99
N GLY A 248 -10.87 9.30 -14.96
CA GLY A 248 -11.19 7.91 -14.66
C GLY A 248 -10.37 6.88 -15.45
N HIS A 249 -9.31 7.27 -16.16
CA HIS A 249 -8.39 6.33 -16.77
C HIS A 249 -7.34 5.87 -15.77
N SER A 250 -6.96 4.59 -15.80
CA SER A 250 -5.94 4.07 -14.91
C SER A 250 -4.61 4.81 -15.11
N VAL A 251 -4.06 5.33 -14.01
CA VAL A 251 -2.72 5.95 -13.96
C VAL A 251 -1.62 4.94 -14.27
N ARG A 252 -1.87 3.67 -13.95
CA ARG A 252 -1.00 2.56 -14.30
C ARG A 252 -1.02 2.39 -15.81
N ARG A 253 0.10 2.62 -16.47
CA ARG A 253 0.19 2.37 -17.91
C ARG A 253 -0.07 0.91 -18.21
N SER A 254 -0.71 0.65 -19.35
CA SER A 254 -0.90 -0.72 -19.83
C SER A 254 0.44 -1.48 -19.97
N PHE A 255 1.56 -0.75 -20.11
CA PHE A 255 2.91 -1.32 -20.21
C PHE A 255 3.94 -0.50 -19.42
N LEU A 256 4.84 -1.17 -18.69
CA LEU A 256 6.01 -0.55 -18.08
C LEU A 256 6.90 0.10 -19.14
N ARG A 257 7.59 1.18 -18.79
CA ARG A 257 8.55 1.85 -19.66
C ARG A 257 9.78 0.98 -19.98
N SER A 258 10.12 0.07 -19.08
CA SER A 258 11.26 -0.84 -19.22
C SER A 258 10.90 -2.22 -18.68
N PRO A 259 11.41 -3.32 -19.30
CA PRO A 259 11.35 -4.66 -18.74
C PRO A 259 12.38 -4.91 -17.63
N LEU A 260 13.12 -3.89 -17.20
CA LEU A 260 14.11 -3.94 -16.12
C LEU A 260 13.72 -2.99 -14.99
N PRO A 261 14.13 -3.23 -13.73
CA PRO A 261 13.76 -2.43 -12.58
C PRO A 261 14.42 -1.04 -12.52
N PHE A 262 15.05 -0.61 -13.62
CA PHE A 262 15.69 0.69 -13.79
C PHE A 262 15.57 1.13 -15.25
N THR A 263 15.92 2.37 -15.57
CA THR A 263 16.02 2.87 -16.95
C THR A 263 17.32 2.38 -17.59
N PRO A 264 17.28 1.36 -18.48
CA PRO A 264 18.48 0.76 -19.03
C PRO A 264 19.05 1.58 -20.20
N ARG A 265 20.37 1.51 -20.37
CA ARG A 265 21.02 2.00 -21.57
C ARG A 265 20.69 1.07 -22.76
N VAL A 266 20.18 1.66 -23.85
CA VAL A 266 19.98 0.96 -25.11
C VAL A 266 21.33 0.77 -25.81
N THR A 267 21.69 -0.48 -26.07
CA THR A 267 22.93 -0.83 -26.77
C THR A 267 22.72 -1.09 -28.27
N SER A 268 21.49 -1.51 -28.62
CA SER A 268 21.10 -1.68 -30.03
C SER A 268 19.60 -1.43 -30.19
N GLY A 269 19.23 -0.59 -31.11
CA GLY A 269 17.84 -0.25 -31.41
C GLY A 269 17.17 -1.22 -32.39
N PHE A 270 15.85 -1.08 -32.52
CA PHE A 270 15.05 -1.74 -33.56
C PHE A 270 15.48 -1.29 -34.95
N SER A 271 15.74 -2.22 -35.87
CA SER A 271 16.12 -1.93 -37.25
C SER A 271 15.71 -3.07 -38.17
N MET A 272 15.11 -2.74 -39.29
CA MET A 272 14.83 -3.72 -40.36
C MET A 272 16.07 -4.09 -41.16
N ARG A 273 17.16 -3.29 -41.07
CA ARG A 273 18.42 -3.51 -41.82
C ARG A 273 19.60 -3.07 -40.96
N ARG A 274 20.30 -4.01 -40.32
CA ARG A 274 21.60 -3.75 -39.68
C ARG A 274 22.57 -4.88 -39.94
N MET A 275 23.89 -4.61 -39.84
CA MET A 275 24.91 -5.65 -39.83
C MET A 275 24.78 -6.46 -38.53
N HIS A 276 24.60 -7.75 -38.62
CA HIS A 276 24.54 -8.63 -37.47
C HIS A 276 25.92 -8.78 -36.83
N PRO A 277 26.07 -8.46 -35.52
CA PRO A 277 27.41 -8.39 -34.89
C PRO A 277 28.18 -9.73 -34.88
N VAL A 278 27.47 -10.85 -34.92
CA VAL A 278 28.09 -12.19 -34.92
C VAL A 278 28.28 -12.73 -36.35
N TYR A 279 27.27 -12.56 -37.23
CA TYR A 279 27.30 -13.17 -38.57
C TYR A 279 27.86 -12.24 -39.65
N GLY A 280 28.08 -10.95 -39.39
CA GLY A 280 28.60 -10.00 -40.34
C GLY A 280 27.72 -9.75 -41.59
N VAL A 281 26.47 -10.17 -41.57
CA VAL A 281 25.52 -10.05 -42.68
C VAL A 281 24.36 -9.08 -42.29
N GLY A 282 23.77 -8.47 -43.30
CA GLY A 282 22.60 -7.64 -43.11
C GLY A 282 21.42 -8.47 -42.57
N ARG A 283 21.00 -8.20 -41.33
CA ARG A 283 19.87 -8.89 -40.69
C ARG A 283 19.04 -7.91 -39.89
N ALA A 284 17.73 -8.08 -39.94
CA ALA A 284 16.83 -7.29 -39.12
C ALA A 284 17.09 -7.56 -37.63
N HIS A 285 17.04 -6.49 -36.82
CA HIS A 285 16.92 -6.54 -35.37
C HIS A 285 15.52 -6.11 -34.95
N LEU A 286 14.68 -7.09 -34.62
CA LEU A 286 13.26 -6.91 -34.40
C LEU A 286 12.94 -6.55 -32.93
N GLY A 287 13.92 -6.00 -32.19
CA GLY A 287 13.82 -5.64 -30.79
C GLY A 287 14.73 -4.51 -30.39
N VAL A 288 14.90 -4.35 -29.11
CA VAL A 288 15.82 -3.40 -28.47
C VAL A 288 16.68 -4.18 -27.48
N ASP A 289 17.99 -4.01 -27.58
CA ASP A 289 18.95 -4.60 -26.67
C ASP A 289 19.23 -3.63 -25.52
N TYR A 290 18.94 -4.06 -24.32
CA TYR A 290 19.18 -3.32 -23.08
C TYR A 290 20.42 -3.84 -22.35
N ALA A 291 21.39 -2.96 -22.08
CA ALA A 291 22.54 -3.30 -21.25
C ALA A 291 22.11 -3.60 -19.82
N ALA A 292 22.43 -4.79 -19.34
CA ALA A 292 22.23 -5.15 -17.94
C ALA A 292 23.17 -6.32 -17.56
N PRO A 293 23.66 -6.36 -16.31
CA PRO A 293 24.45 -7.48 -15.81
C PRO A 293 23.66 -8.79 -15.80
N THR A 294 24.38 -9.92 -15.96
CA THR A 294 23.77 -11.24 -15.77
C THR A 294 23.15 -11.35 -14.37
N GLY A 295 21.94 -11.90 -14.29
CA GLY A 295 21.20 -12.06 -13.05
C GLY A 295 20.24 -10.92 -12.70
N THR A 296 20.31 -9.78 -13.41
CA THR A 296 19.34 -8.69 -13.28
C THR A 296 17.91 -9.24 -13.47
N PRO A 297 16.95 -8.92 -12.58
CA PRO A 297 15.55 -9.32 -12.75
C PRO A 297 14.97 -8.77 -14.05
N VAL A 298 14.21 -9.61 -14.77
CA VAL A 298 13.43 -9.24 -15.95
C VAL A 298 11.96 -9.27 -15.58
N LEU A 299 11.26 -8.17 -15.82
CA LEU A 299 9.88 -7.93 -15.41
C LEU A 299 8.91 -8.12 -16.58
N ALA A 300 7.74 -8.67 -16.29
CA ALA A 300 6.61 -8.60 -17.21
C ALA A 300 6.20 -7.13 -17.40
N VAL A 301 6.25 -6.62 -18.61
CA VAL A 301 5.93 -5.20 -18.87
C VAL A 301 4.44 -4.89 -18.74
N ALA A 302 3.57 -5.90 -18.79
CA ALA A 302 2.11 -5.78 -18.66
C ALA A 302 1.53 -7.09 -18.15
N ASP A 303 0.30 -7.04 -17.66
CA ASP A 303 -0.50 -8.22 -17.34
C ASP A 303 -0.60 -9.12 -18.58
N GLY A 304 -0.51 -10.42 -18.40
CA GLY A 304 -0.53 -11.31 -19.55
C GLY A 304 -0.57 -12.80 -19.22
N VAL A 305 -0.50 -13.57 -20.28
CA VAL A 305 -0.43 -15.04 -20.22
C VAL A 305 0.86 -15.49 -20.91
N VAL A 306 1.60 -16.36 -20.27
CA VAL A 306 2.80 -16.98 -20.84
C VAL A 306 2.41 -17.84 -22.04
N VAL A 307 2.93 -17.51 -23.21
CA VAL A 307 2.74 -18.30 -24.46
C VAL A 307 3.80 -19.37 -24.58
N SER A 308 5.05 -19.01 -24.27
CA SER A 308 6.19 -19.93 -24.25
C SER A 308 7.24 -19.50 -23.25
N ALA A 309 7.88 -20.48 -22.65
CA ALA A 309 9.02 -20.30 -21.74
C ALA A 309 9.96 -21.48 -21.90
N GLY A 310 11.23 -21.23 -22.26
CA GLY A 310 12.21 -22.31 -22.51
C GLY A 310 13.38 -21.87 -23.36
N PHE A 311 14.19 -22.85 -23.84
CA PHE A 311 15.32 -22.61 -24.71
C PHE A 311 14.92 -22.72 -26.19
N SER A 312 15.32 -21.77 -27.02
CA SER A 312 14.94 -21.70 -28.43
C SER A 312 16.14 -21.26 -29.30
N GLY A 313 17.01 -22.17 -29.63
CA GLY A 313 18.10 -21.98 -30.58
C GLY A 313 18.92 -20.70 -30.35
N ALA A 314 19.01 -19.86 -31.37
CA ALA A 314 19.78 -18.61 -31.34
C ALA A 314 19.26 -17.60 -30.30
N SER A 315 17.97 -17.63 -29.97
CA SER A 315 17.36 -16.76 -28.96
C SER A 315 17.73 -17.15 -27.52
N GLY A 316 18.35 -18.31 -27.31
CA GLY A 316 18.66 -18.80 -25.97
C GLY A 316 17.41 -19.13 -25.16
N ARG A 317 17.48 -18.93 -23.84
CA ARG A 317 16.31 -19.00 -23.00
C ARG A 317 15.45 -17.75 -23.21
N LEU A 318 14.18 -17.97 -23.46
CA LEU A 318 13.22 -16.89 -23.71
C LEU A 318 11.91 -17.12 -22.97
N VAL A 319 11.23 -16.02 -22.66
CA VAL A 319 9.83 -15.97 -22.26
C VAL A 319 9.07 -15.14 -23.29
N ARG A 320 7.89 -15.61 -23.68
CA ARG A 320 6.96 -14.87 -24.52
C ARG A 320 5.62 -14.74 -23.80
N LEU A 321 5.15 -13.51 -23.71
CA LEU A 321 3.87 -13.19 -23.11
C LEU A 321 2.89 -12.68 -24.16
N ARG A 322 1.62 -13.02 -23.99
CA ARG A 322 0.50 -12.42 -24.72
C ARG A 322 -0.26 -11.52 -23.76
N HIS A 323 -0.49 -10.29 -24.20
CA HIS A 323 -1.20 -9.25 -23.48
C HIS A 323 -2.55 -8.95 -24.13
N ALA A 324 -3.33 -8.07 -23.51
CA ALA A 324 -4.51 -7.48 -24.11
C ALA A 324 -4.17 -6.71 -25.41
N ASN A 325 -5.20 -6.30 -26.16
CA ASN A 325 -5.07 -5.49 -27.37
C ASN A 325 -4.12 -6.05 -28.43
N SER A 326 -4.00 -7.39 -28.49
CA SER A 326 -3.17 -8.13 -29.49
C SER A 326 -1.68 -7.81 -29.43
N TYR A 327 -1.17 -7.40 -28.27
CA TYR A 327 0.26 -7.28 -28.04
C TYR A 327 0.89 -8.60 -27.58
N GLN A 328 2.14 -8.83 -27.98
CA GLN A 328 3.00 -9.86 -27.41
C GLN A 328 4.37 -9.31 -27.16
N THR A 329 4.99 -9.72 -26.03
CA THR A 329 6.36 -9.36 -25.68
C THR A 329 7.24 -10.58 -25.62
N TYR A 330 8.51 -10.40 -25.94
CA TYR A 330 9.52 -11.44 -25.97
C TYR A 330 10.72 -10.94 -25.17
N TYR A 331 11.25 -11.79 -24.32
CA TYR A 331 12.38 -11.54 -23.42
C TYR A 331 13.41 -12.63 -23.68
N LEU A 332 14.50 -12.30 -24.36
CA LEU A 332 15.46 -13.25 -24.89
C LEU A 332 16.78 -13.22 -24.10
N HIS A 333 17.61 -14.23 -24.36
CA HIS A 333 18.97 -14.40 -23.83
C HIS A 333 19.06 -14.55 -22.32
N LEU A 334 17.96 -15.01 -21.67
CA LEU A 334 17.87 -15.13 -20.23
C LEU A 334 18.88 -16.14 -19.66
N SER A 335 19.41 -15.85 -18.46
CA SER A 335 20.21 -16.83 -17.69
C SER A 335 19.32 -17.84 -16.97
N ALA A 336 18.13 -17.40 -16.52
CA ALA A 336 17.15 -18.24 -15.85
C ALA A 336 15.74 -17.75 -16.13
N ILE A 337 14.77 -18.66 -16.14
CA ILE A 337 13.34 -18.39 -16.12
C ILE A 337 12.88 -18.53 -14.68
N ALA A 338 12.03 -17.62 -14.21
CA ALA A 338 11.55 -17.62 -12.82
C ALA A 338 10.62 -18.83 -12.55
N SER A 339 10.59 -19.26 -11.29
CA SER A 339 9.70 -20.34 -10.85
C SER A 339 8.23 -20.00 -11.14
N GLY A 340 7.45 -20.97 -11.62
CA GLY A 340 6.04 -20.77 -11.98
C GLY A 340 5.80 -20.21 -13.38
N ILE A 341 6.82 -19.70 -14.09
CA ILE A 341 6.70 -19.18 -15.47
C ILE A 341 6.70 -20.36 -16.45
N ARG A 342 5.52 -20.74 -16.91
CA ARG A 342 5.26 -21.85 -17.84
C ARG A 342 4.11 -21.50 -18.77
N PRO A 343 3.99 -22.10 -19.95
CA PRO A 343 2.88 -21.88 -20.87
C PRO A 343 1.52 -22.00 -20.15
N GLY A 344 0.65 -21.01 -20.38
CA GLY A 344 -0.66 -20.89 -19.74
C GLY A 344 -0.67 -20.17 -18.38
N ALA A 345 0.49 -19.95 -17.74
CA ALA A 345 0.55 -19.18 -16.49
C ALA A 345 0.16 -17.72 -16.73
N ARG A 346 -0.59 -17.14 -15.79
CA ARG A 346 -0.87 -15.70 -15.74
C ARG A 346 0.26 -14.98 -15.01
N VAL A 347 0.59 -13.81 -15.49
CA VAL A 347 1.57 -12.91 -14.86
C VAL A 347 0.94 -11.52 -14.75
N ALA A 348 1.24 -10.85 -13.65
CA ALA A 348 0.90 -9.44 -13.47
C ALA A 348 2.05 -8.54 -13.96
N GLN A 349 1.73 -7.31 -14.32
CA GLN A 349 2.73 -6.30 -14.63
C GLN A 349 3.68 -6.11 -13.43
N GLY A 350 5.00 -6.17 -13.69
CA GLY A 350 6.03 -6.07 -12.66
C GLY A 350 6.49 -7.42 -12.10
N ASP A 351 5.81 -8.52 -12.39
CA ASP A 351 6.27 -9.85 -11.96
C ASP A 351 7.64 -10.18 -12.56
N VAL A 352 8.52 -10.77 -11.75
CA VAL A 352 9.80 -11.27 -12.22
C VAL A 352 9.58 -12.55 -13.02
N ILE A 353 9.81 -12.49 -14.33
CA ILE A 353 9.63 -13.61 -15.26
C ILE A 353 10.93 -14.35 -15.60
N GLY A 354 12.08 -13.75 -15.29
CA GLY A 354 13.39 -14.33 -15.57
C GLY A 354 14.51 -13.43 -15.10
N ARG A 355 15.73 -13.78 -15.54
CA ARG A 355 16.93 -12.99 -15.25
C ARG A 355 17.75 -12.81 -16.51
N VAL A 356 18.30 -11.60 -16.68
CA VAL A 356 19.22 -11.27 -17.79
C VAL A 356 20.38 -12.27 -17.85
N GLY A 357 20.81 -12.61 -19.05
CA GLY A 357 21.91 -13.53 -19.28
C GLY A 357 22.62 -13.29 -20.60
N ALA A 358 23.26 -14.36 -21.10
CA ALA A 358 23.94 -14.41 -22.37
C ALA A 358 23.74 -15.78 -23.05
N SER A 359 22.53 -16.35 -22.92
CA SER A 359 22.24 -17.66 -23.55
C SER A 359 21.89 -17.48 -25.03
N GLY A 360 22.19 -18.49 -25.84
CA GLY A 360 22.03 -18.44 -27.31
C GLY A 360 23.18 -17.76 -28.03
N VAL A 361 22.89 -17.10 -29.16
CA VAL A 361 23.92 -16.49 -30.02
C VAL A 361 24.01 -14.99 -29.71
N VAL A 362 24.94 -14.64 -28.82
CA VAL A 362 25.13 -13.26 -28.33
C VAL A 362 26.64 -12.98 -28.12
N THR A 363 27.00 -11.70 -28.08
CA THR A 363 28.37 -11.23 -27.82
C THR A 363 28.63 -10.94 -26.34
N GLY A 364 27.62 -10.86 -25.51
CA GLY A 364 27.73 -10.56 -24.07
C GLY A 364 26.38 -10.42 -23.38
N PRO A 365 26.36 -10.23 -22.07
CA PRO A 365 25.11 -10.11 -21.31
C PRO A 365 24.28 -8.88 -21.71
N HIS A 366 23.02 -9.12 -22.05
CA HIS A 366 22.01 -8.10 -22.33
C HIS A 366 20.61 -8.72 -22.34
N LEU A 367 19.57 -7.90 -22.38
CA LEU A 367 18.21 -8.32 -22.65
C LEU A 367 17.82 -7.86 -24.06
N ASP A 368 17.52 -8.78 -24.95
CA ASP A 368 16.84 -8.48 -26.23
C ASP A 368 15.32 -8.50 -25.93
N TYR A 369 14.72 -7.33 -25.95
CA TYR A 369 13.31 -7.11 -25.72
C TYR A 369 12.58 -6.80 -27.04
N ARG A 370 11.56 -7.59 -27.36
CA ARG A 370 10.78 -7.42 -28.59
C ARG A 370 9.31 -7.27 -28.30
N LEU A 371 8.65 -6.50 -29.17
CA LEU A 371 7.23 -6.23 -29.10
C LEU A 371 6.58 -6.50 -30.45
N THR A 372 5.46 -7.21 -30.44
CA THR A 372 4.58 -7.31 -31.59
C THR A 372 3.19 -6.72 -31.29
N LYS A 373 2.62 -6.11 -32.30
CA LYS A 373 1.25 -5.62 -32.30
C LYS A 373 0.51 -6.29 -33.48
N ARG A 374 -0.56 -7.01 -33.18
CA ARG A 374 -1.30 -7.81 -34.20
C ARG A 374 -0.38 -8.73 -35.03
N GLY A 375 0.62 -9.32 -34.37
CA GLY A 375 1.57 -10.24 -35.00
C GLY A 375 2.72 -9.58 -35.75
N VAL A 376 2.77 -8.27 -35.91
CA VAL A 376 3.84 -7.54 -36.58
C VAL A 376 4.81 -6.98 -35.55
N PHE A 377 6.13 -7.19 -35.73
CA PHE A 377 7.15 -6.59 -34.89
C PHE A 377 7.16 -5.05 -35.08
N VAL A 378 7.12 -4.35 -33.95
CA VAL A 378 7.15 -2.90 -33.87
C VAL A 378 8.32 -2.44 -33.02
N ASN A 379 8.77 -1.18 -33.23
CA ASN A 379 9.82 -0.60 -32.40
C ASN A 379 9.29 -0.38 -30.97
N PRO A 380 9.80 -1.10 -29.95
CA PRO A 380 9.32 -1.00 -28.59
C PRO A 380 9.37 0.43 -28.03
N LEU A 381 10.45 1.18 -28.32
CA LEU A 381 10.64 2.55 -27.82
C LEU A 381 9.63 3.55 -28.40
N VAL A 382 9.19 3.33 -29.62
CA VAL A 382 8.17 4.18 -30.28
C VAL A 382 6.78 3.76 -29.79
N GLU A 383 6.51 2.47 -29.80
CA GLU A 383 5.19 1.95 -29.43
C GLU A 383 4.84 2.25 -27.97
N GLN A 384 5.81 2.16 -27.05
CA GLN A 384 5.62 2.52 -25.64
C GLN A 384 5.17 3.96 -25.41
N ARG A 385 5.58 4.91 -26.27
CA ARG A 385 5.11 6.30 -26.20
C ARG A 385 3.66 6.45 -26.64
N ASN A 386 3.21 5.55 -27.51
CA ASN A 386 1.88 5.57 -28.14
C ASN A 386 0.91 4.58 -27.48
N MET A 387 1.33 3.91 -26.38
CA MET A 387 0.46 3.00 -25.66
C MET A 387 -0.72 3.76 -25.05
N PRO A 388 -1.93 3.22 -25.14
CA PRO A 388 -3.08 3.82 -24.50
C PRO A 388 -2.87 3.91 -22.99
N PRO A 389 -3.50 4.86 -22.31
CA PRO A 389 -3.62 4.82 -20.85
C PRO A 389 -4.19 3.47 -20.43
N GLY A 390 -4.07 3.13 -19.14
CA GLY A 390 -4.69 1.92 -18.60
C GLY A 390 -6.22 1.96 -18.78
N ASP A 391 -6.86 0.82 -18.55
CA ASP A 391 -8.30 0.68 -18.71
C ASP A 391 -9.06 1.72 -17.84
N PRO A 392 -10.11 2.35 -18.37
CA PRO A 392 -10.90 3.30 -17.61
C PRO A 392 -11.77 2.57 -16.56
N VAL A 393 -12.22 3.32 -15.57
CA VAL A 393 -13.29 2.90 -14.65
C VAL A 393 -14.49 2.46 -15.48
N SER A 394 -15.14 1.37 -15.08
CA SER A 394 -16.33 0.86 -15.77
C SER A 394 -17.44 1.90 -15.81
N ALA A 395 -18.22 1.91 -16.88
CA ALA A 395 -19.31 2.88 -17.06
C ALA A 395 -20.32 2.86 -15.89
N GLY A 396 -20.51 1.69 -15.27
CA GLY A 396 -21.42 1.54 -14.10
C GLY A 396 -20.86 2.16 -12.81
N SER A 397 -19.54 2.30 -12.69
CA SER A 397 -18.88 2.85 -11.49
C SER A 397 -18.44 4.30 -11.67
N LEU A 398 -18.57 4.89 -12.87
CA LEU A 398 -18.02 6.21 -13.18
C LEU A 398 -18.54 7.30 -12.25
N ALA A 399 -19.83 7.37 -12.00
CA ALA A 399 -20.43 8.37 -11.10
C ALA A 399 -19.94 8.21 -9.64
N ALA A 400 -19.74 6.97 -9.18
CA ALA A 400 -19.19 6.70 -7.86
C ALA A 400 -17.71 7.12 -7.77
N PHE A 401 -16.95 6.89 -8.84
CA PHE A 401 -15.57 7.35 -8.95
C PHE A 401 -15.49 8.89 -8.90
N GLU A 402 -16.31 9.58 -9.68
CA GLU A 402 -16.33 11.05 -9.71
C GLU A 402 -16.63 11.64 -8.32
N ALA A 403 -17.62 11.07 -7.61
CA ALA A 403 -17.94 11.49 -6.25
C ALA A 403 -16.76 11.25 -5.29
N ALA A 404 -16.10 10.10 -5.37
CA ALA A 404 -14.94 9.76 -4.52
C ALA A 404 -13.73 10.65 -4.84
N ARG A 405 -13.48 10.93 -6.12
CA ARG A 405 -12.42 11.86 -6.59
C ARG A 405 -12.65 13.27 -6.02
N ASP A 406 -13.86 13.80 -6.16
CA ASP A 406 -14.19 15.16 -5.73
C ASP A 406 -14.10 15.30 -4.20
N ASP A 407 -14.52 14.27 -3.47
CA ASP A 407 -14.36 14.20 -2.01
C ASP A 407 -12.88 14.18 -1.60
N ALA A 408 -12.06 13.35 -2.25
CA ALA A 408 -10.63 13.25 -1.97
C ALA A 408 -9.89 14.56 -2.29
N LEU A 409 -10.26 15.26 -3.39
CA LEU A 409 -9.69 16.56 -3.72
C LEU A 409 -10.05 17.62 -2.67
N ARG A 410 -11.29 17.65 -2.20
CA ARG A 410 -11.72 18.56 -1.14
C ARG A 410 -10.91 18.33 0.13
N GLN A 411 -10.83 17.07 0.61
CA GLN A 411 -10.06 16.72 1.79
C GLN A 411 -8.56 17.04 1.63
N LEU A 412 -7.99 16.84 0.45
CA LEU A 412 -6.60 17.19 0.14
C LEU A 412 -6.38 18.70 0.27
N THR A 413 -7.28 19.52 -0.30
CA THR A 413 -7.18 20.98 -0.23
C THR A 413 -7.32 21.47 1.21
N GLU A 414 -8.33 20.99 1.95
CA GLU A 414 -8.57 21.36 3.35
C GLU A 414 -7.43 20.94 4.30
N GLY A 415 -6.71 19.88 3.96
CA GLY A 415 -5.64 19.35 4.81
C GLY A 415 -4.24 19.91 4.49
N VAL A 416 -4.09 20.66 3.39
CA VAL A 416 -2.84 21.30 2.98
C VAL A 416 -2.82 22.79 3.31
N ASP A 417 -3.99 23.45 3.44
CA ASP A 417 -4.16 24.83 3.91
C ASP A 417 -3.97 24.92 5.45
#